data_d1f0a426581e4ab9b0177c5a20f012d6
#
_entry.id   d1f0a426581e4ab9b0177c5a20f012d6
#
_cell.length_a   1.000
_cell.length_b   1.000
_cell.length_c   1.000
_cell.angle_alpha   90.00
_cell.angle_beta   90.00
_cell.angle_gamma   90.00
#
_symmetry.space_group_name_H-M   'P 1'
#
loop_
_entity.id
_entity.type
_entity.pdbx_description
1 polymer ?
#
loop_
_entity_poly.entity_id
_entity_poly.type
_entity_poly.pdbx_seq_one_letter_code
_entity_poly.pdbx_strand_id
1 'polypeptide(L)'
;MARTVLIVEDSDTTADTLEIALLALPDVSVAHAPSGRKAWQLIQDERYSAIITDLHTPHMDGFELIERVRAAARLAYVPIIVVSGDSDPDTPERVRRLGADAYFAKPYSPAAVRETLERLLHETSSPSP
;
A
#
# COMPACT_ATOMS: atom_id res chain seq x y z
N MET A 1 4.33 16.48 -11.00
CA MET A 1 4.28 16.49 -9.53
C MET A 1 4.74 15.17 -8.98
N ALA A 2 5.56 15.21 -7.94
CA ALA A 2 6.03 13.99 -7.31
C ALA A 2 4.88 13.27 -6.61
N ARG A 3 4.87 11.96 -6.72
CA ARG A 3 3.90 11.09 -6.04
C ARG A 3 4.65 10.29 -4.99
N THR A 4 4.15 10.29 -3.76
CA THR A 4 4.79 9.56 -2.68
C THR A 4 3.97 8.33 -2.34
N VAL A 5 4.62 7.17 -2.35
CA VAL A 5 4.02 5.90 -2.00
C VAL A 5 4.51 5.49 -0.62
N LEU A 6 3.59 5.11 0.25
CA LEU A 6 3.93 4.65 1.59
C LEU A 6 3.99 3.12 1.59
N ILE A 7 5.13 2.58 2.02
CA ILE A 7 5.31 1.14 2.20
C ILE A 7 5.25 0.85 3.69
N VAL A 8 4.32 -0.03 4.09
CA VAL A 8 4.15 -0.45 5.49
C VAL A 8 4.63 -1.88 5.61
N GLU A 9 5.81 -2.06 6.18
CA GLU A 9 6.49 -3.34 6.25
C GLU A 9 7.51 -3.32 7.38
N ASP A 10 7.52 -4.34 8.24
CA ASP A 10 8.46 -4.41 9.35
C ASP A 10 9.81 -5.00 8.97
N SER A 11 9.92 -5.66 7.82
CA SER A 11 11.19 -6.19 7.32
C SER A 11 11.88 -5.16 6.43
N ASP A 12 13.03 -4.66 6.85
CA ASP A 12 13.79 -3.68 6.07
C ASP A 12 14.18 -4.23 4.70
N THR A 13 14.58 -5.50 4.65
CA THR A 13 14.99 -6.12 3.38
C THR A 13 13.84 -6.17 2.38
N THR A 14 12.65 -6.55 2.84
CA THR A 14 11.47 -6.60 1.97
C THR A 14 11.09 -5.20 1.52
N ALA A 15 11.11 -4.23 2.44
CA ALA A 15 10.80 -2.85 2.11
C ALA A 15 11.78 -2.29 1.08
N ASP A 16 13.08 -2.54 1.26
CA ASP A 16 14.11 -2.05 0.35
C ASP A 16 13.95 -2.63 -1.05
N THR A 17 13.67 -3.93 -1.15
CA THR A 17 13.48 -4.59 -2.43
C THR A 17 12.31 -3.98 -3.19
N LEU A 18 11.22 -3.74 -2.49
CA LEU A 18 10.04 -3.13 -3.09
C LEU A 18 10.31 -1.68 -3.48
N GLU A 19 10.98 -0.93 -2.62
CA GLU A 19 11.32 0.46 -2.90
C GLU A 19 12.14 0.58 -4.19
N ILE A 20 13.16 -0.27 -4.35
CA ILE A 20 13.99 -0.27 -5.54
C ILE A 20 13.14 -0.45 -6.80
N ALA A 21 12.18 -1.39 -6.75
CA ALA A 21 11.31 -1.63 -7.90
C ALA A 21 10.44 -0.41 -8.21
N LEU A 22 9.93 0.27 -7.18
CA LEU A 22 9.04 1.41 -7.37
C LEU A 22 9.76 2.66 -7.87
N LEU A 23 11.04 2.80 -7.54
CA LEU A 23 11.84 3.94 -8.01
C LEU A 23 12.09 3.91 -9.52
N ALA A 24 11.77 2.80 -10.19
CA ALA A 24 11.79 2.75 -11.64
C ALA A 24 10.66 3.59 -12.27
N LEU A 25 9.63 3.93 -11.50
CA LEU A 25 8.54 4.77 -11.99
C LEU A 25 8.95 6.24 -11.92
N PRO A 26 8.65 7.03 -12.98
CA PRO A 26 8.98 8.46 -12.94
C PRO A 26 8.12 9.18 -11.90
N ASP A 27 8.71 10.17 -11.26
CA ASP A 27 8.03 11.04 -10.29
C ASP A 27 7.50 10.30 -9.05
N VAL A 28 8.00 9.09 -8.77
CA VAL A 28 7.62 8.35 -7.57
C VAL A 28 8.72 8.45 -6.54
N SER A 29 8.37 8.86 -5.33
CA SER A 29 9.22 8.72 -4.16
C SER A 29 8.54 7.77 -3.17
N VAL A 30 9.34 7.21 -2.26
CA VAL A 30 8.87 6.18 -1.34
C VAL A 30 9.14 6.63 0.10
N ALA A 31 8.14 6.44 0.95
CA ALA A 31 8.29 6.56 2.39
C ALA A 31 8.06 5.18 2.99
N HIS A 32 8.70 4.88 4.10
CA HIS A 32 8.62 3.58 4.76
C HIS A 32 8.15 3.73 6.20
N ALA A 33 7.16 2.92 6.57
CA ALA A 33 6.69 2.81 7.94
C ALA A 33 6.89 1.36 8.41
N PRO A 34 7.57 1.14 9.53
CA PRO A 34 7.82 -0.22 10.01
C PRO A 34 6.64 -0.86 10.74
N SER A 35 5.57 -0.09 10.98
CA SER A 35 4.39 -0.59 11.66
C SER A 35 3.15 0.11 11.16
N GLY A 36 1.98 -0.51 11.42
CA GLY A 36 0.72 0.11 11.06
C GLY A 36 0.47 1.41 11.84
N ARG A 37 0.91 1.45 13.11
CA ARG A 37 0.77 2.68 13.91
C ARG A 37 1.57 3.83 13.31
N LYS A 38 2.82 3.57 12.93
CA LYS A 38 3.65 4.60 12.31
C LYS A 38 3.05 5.05 10.98
N ALA A 39 2.55 4.10 10.20
CA ALA A 39 1.88 4.40 8.94
C ALA A 39 0.68 5.32 9.17
N TRP A 40 -0.14 5.01 10.16
CA TRP A 40 -1.31 5.83 10.46
C TRP A 40 -0.92 7.26 10.88
N GLN A 41 0.14 7.39 11.68
CA GLN A 41 0.67 8.70 12.06
C GLN A 41 1.12 9.50 10.83
N LEU A 42 1.86 8.85 9.94
CA LEU A 42 2.34 9.52 8.73
C LEU A 42 1.19 9.93 7.81
N ILE A 43 0.19 9.08 7.66
CA ILE A 43 -0.97 9.35 6.81
C ILE A 43 -1.75 10.55 7.31
N GLN A 44 -1.80 10.78 8.62
CA GLN A 44 -2.50 11.94 9.17
C GLN A 44 -1.74 13.24 8.92
N ASP A 45 -0.41 13.19 8.86
CA ASP A 45 0.42 14.38 8.73
C ASP A 45 0.73 14.74 7.28
N GLU A 46 0.75 13.75 6.39
CA GLU A 46 1.19 13.93 5.02
C GLU A 46 0.23 13.25 4.05
N ARG A 47 0.28 13.68 2.79
CA ARG A 47 -0.51 13.05 1.74
C ARG A 47 0.31 12.00 1.02
N TYR A 48 -0.30 10.85 0.78
CA TYR A 48 0.32 9.77 0.02
C TYR A 48 -0.55 9.45 -1.19
N SER A 49 0.11 9.14 -2.31
CA SER A 49 -0.58 8.80 -3.55
C SER A 49 -1.04 7.35 -3.57
N ALA A 50 -0.42 6.49 -2.78
CA ALA A 50 -0.78 5.08 -2.65
C ALA A 50 -0.18 4.51 -1.38
N ILE A 51 -0.74 3.40 -0.93
CA ILE A 51 -0.27 2.67 0.24
C ILE A 51 -0.06 1.21 -0.15
N ILE A 52 1.12 0.67 0.16
CA ILE A 52 1.41 -0.75 0.01
C ILE A 52 1.67 -1.28 1.41
N THR A 53 0.85 -2.21 1.88
CA THR A 53 0.95 -2.68 3.26
C THR A 53 0.99 -4.19 3.37
N ASP A 54 1.83 -4.69 4.29
CA ASP A 54 1.72 -6.03 4.79
C ASP A 54 0.54 -6.09 5.75
N LEU A 55 0.01 -7.27 5.98
CA LEU A 55 -1.10 -7.48 6.91
C LEU A 55 -0.63 -7.72 8.35
N HIS A 56 0.56 -8.27 8.52
CA HIS A 56 1.07 -8.67 9.84
C HIS A 56 2.19 -7.75 10.29
N THR A 57 1.86 -6.49 10.54
CA THR A 57 2.80 -5.51 11.07
C THR A 57 2.53 -5.29 12.56
N PRO A 58 3.57 -4.91 13.35
CA PRO A 58 3.36 -4.67 14.78
C PRO A 58 2.53 -3.41 15.03
N HIS A 59 1.85 -3.39 16.17
CA HIS A 59 1.14 -2.23 16.73
C HIS A 59 -0.06 -1.71 15.94
N MET A 60 -0.46 -2.34 14.94
CA MET A 60 -1.68 -2.13 14.15
C MET A 60 -1.49 -2.95 12.87
N ASP A 61 -2.29 -3.99 12.70
CA ASP A 61 -2.13 -4.83 11.52
C ASP A 61 -2.71 -4.16 10.28
N GLY A 62 -2.46 -4.76 9.12
CA GLY A 62 -2.91 -4.20 7.86
C GLY A 62 -4.42 -4.17 7.71
N PHE A 63 -5.13 -5.13 8.32
CA PHE A 63 -6.59 -5.13 8.28
C PHE A 63 -7.15 -3.87 8.94
N GLU A 64 -6.67 -3.55 10.13
CA GLU A 64 -7.10 -2.35 10.84
C GLU A 64 -6.69 -1.09 10.09
N LEU A 65 -5.48 -1.07 9.54
CA LEU A 65 -5.01 0.09 8.77
C LEU A 65 -5.92 0.38 7.58
N ILE A 66 -6.30 -0.66 6.83
CA ILE A 66 -7.20 -0.51 5.69
C ILE A 66 -8.54 0.05 6.14
N GLU A 67 -9.09 -0.47 7.24
CA GLU A 67 -10.37 0.01 7.76
C GLU A 67 -10.30 1.50 8.12
N ARG A 68 -9.23 1.92 8.79
CA ARG A 68 -9.07 3.32 9.19
C ARG A 68 -8.90 4.24 7.98
N VAL A 69 -8.13 3.80 7.00
CA VAL A 69 -7.93 4.58 5.79
C VAL A 69 -9.25 4.79 5.05
N ARG A 70 -10.02 3.72 4.88
CA ARG A 70 -11.29 3.81 4.16
C ARG A 70 -12.36 4.57 4.92
N ALA A 71 -12.28 4.63 6.24
CA ALA A 71 -13.21 5.42 7.05
C ALA A 71 -12.93 6.92 6.99
N ALA A 72 -11.73 7.32 6.58
CA ALA A 72 -11.39 8.74 6.47
C ALA A 72 -11.80 9.25 5.10
N ALA A 73 -12.66 10.26 5.06
CA ALA A 73 -13.25 10.76 3.81
C ALA A 73 -12.18 11.18 2.78
N ARG A 74 -11.11 11.83 3.23
CA ARG A 74 -10.05 12.30 2.33
C ARG A 74 -9.22 11.15 1.73
N LEU A 75 -9.35 9.95 2.27
CA LEU A 75 -8.58 8.77 1.87
C LEU A 75 -9.45 7.71 1.21
N ALA A 76 -10.71 8.03 0.94
CA ALA A 76 -11.68 7.03 0.46
C ALA A 76 -11.24 6.36 -0.86
N TYR A 77 -10.45 7.04 -1.67
CA TYR A 77 -10.05 6.55 -2.99
C TYR A 77 -8.55 6.36 -3.15
N VAL A 78 -7.76 6.48 -2.08
CA VAL A 78 -6.31 6.25 -2.19
C VAL A 78 -6.07 4.78 -2.54
N PRO A 79 -5.24 4.47 -3.56
CA PRO A 79 -4.95 3.07 -3.88
C PRO A 79 -4.28 2.35 -2.71
N ILE A 80 -4.75 1.15 -2.42
CA ILE A 80 -4.17 0.28 -1.39
C ILE A 80 -3.82 -1.06 -2.01
N ILE A 81 -2.55 -1.43 -1.93
CA ILE A 81 -2.06 -2.74 -2.36
C ILE A 81 -1.64 -3.50 -1.11
N VAL A 82 -2.11 -4.73 -0.99
CA VAL A 82 -1.73 -5.60 0.12
C VAL A 82 -0.72 -6.63 -0.37
N VAL A 83 0.37 -6.79 0.38
CA VAL A 83 1.34 -7.86 0.17
C VAL A 83 1.40 -8.67 1.46
N SER A 84 1.30 -9.99 1.38
CA SER A 84 1.18 -10.78 2.61
C SER A 84 1.67 -12.22 2.43
N GLY A 85 2.29 -12.75 3.49
CA GLY A 85 2.62 -14.17 3.59
C GLY A 85 1.51 -14.99 4.24
N ASP A 86 0.34 -14.41 4.45
CA ASP A 86 -0.79 -15.10 5.07
C ASP A 86 -1.25 -16.24 4.14
N SER A 87 -1.38 -17.45 4.72
CA SER A 87 -1.76 -18.63 3.96
C SER A 87 -3.25 -18.93 3.99
N ASP A 88 -4.04 -18.12 4.71
CA ASP A 88 -5.47 -18.30 4.77
C ASP A 88 -6.09 -18.01 3.39
N PRO A 89 -6.80 -18.98 2.78
CA PRO A 89 -7.37 -18.77 1.45
C PRO A 89 -8.45 -17.70 1.39
N ASP A 90 -9.00 -17.29 2.53
CA ASP A 90 -10.04 -16.24 2.57
C ASP A 90 -9.45 -14.84 2.65
N THR A 91 -8.15 -14.71 2.89
CA THR A 91 -7.51 -13.40 3.08
C THR A 91 -7.66 -12.47 1.87
N PRO A 92 -7.44 -12.91 0.63
CA PRO A 92 -7.60 -12.00 -0.51
C PRO A 92 -8.98 -11.37 -0.60
N GLU A 93 -10.02 -12.16 -0.39
CA GLU A 93 -11.40 -11.66 -0.44
C GLU A 93 -11.69 -10.73 0.75
N ARG A 94 -11.16 -11.08 1.92
CA ARG A 94 -11.35 -10.26 3.11
C ARG A 94 -10.76 -8.86 2.93
N VAL A 95 -9.53 -8.76 2.42
CA VAL A 95 -8.92 -7.44 2.23
C VAL A 95 -9.61 -6.66 1.13
N ARG A 96 -10.10 -7.34 0.09
CA ARG A 96 -10.88 -6.70 -0.96
C ARG A 96 -12.15 -6.07 -0.38
N ARG A 97 -12.85 -6.79 0.47
CA ARG A 97 -14.07 -6.29 1.12
C ARG A 97 -13.78 -5.09 2.02
N LEU A 98 -12.60 -5.06 2.64
CA LEU A 98 -12.20 -3.93 3.48
C LEU A 98 -11.84 -2.70 2.64
N GLY A 99 -11.59 -2.88 1.36
CA GLY A 99 -11.32 -1.76 0.46
C GLY A 99 -9.96 -1.76 -0.19
N ALA A 100 -9.20 -2.87 -0.11
CA ALA A 100 -7.93 -2.97 -0.83
C ALA A 100 -8.19 -3.12 -2.34
N ASP A 101 -7.32 -2.52 -3.14
CA ASP A 101 -7.44 -2.53 -4.59
C ASP A 101 -6.71 -3.71 -5.24
N ALA A 102 -5.72 -4.27 -4.56
CA ALA A 102 -4.95 -5.40 -5.08
C ALA A 102 -4.34 -6.19 -3.92
N TYR A 103 -4.05 -7.47 -4.20
CA TYR A 103 -3.44 -8.38 -3.23
C TYR A 103 -2.36 -9.19 -3.91
N PHE A 104 -1.20 -9.30 -3.27
CA PHE A 104 -0.09 -10.14 -3.73
C PHE A 104 0.37 -11.04 -2.59
N ALA A 105 0.35 -12.36 -2.82
CA ALA A 105 0.86 -13.32 -1.85
C ALA A 105 2.40 -13.36 -1.92
N LYS A 106 3.05 -13.48 -0.77
CA LYS A 106 4.51 -13.68 -0.71
C LYS A 106 4.84 -15.15 -1.00
N PRO A 107 5.90 -15.44 -1.75
CA PRO A 107 6.75 -14.48 -2.43
C PRO A 107 6.06 -13.90 -3.67
N TYR A 108 6.27 -12.62 -3.91
CA TYR A 108 5.66 -11.94 -5.05
C TYR A 108 6.75 -11.33 -5.94
N SER A 109 6.35 -10.96 -7.15
CA SER A 109 7.24 -10.24 -8.07
C SER A 109 7.16 -8.74 -7.78
N PRO A 110 8.26 -8.09 -7.39
CA PRO A 110 8.24 -6.63 -7.20
C PRO A 110 7.83 -5.89 -8.47
N ALA A 111 8.19 -6.43 -9.65
CA ALA A 111 7.77 -5.83 -10.91
C ALA A 111 6.25 -5.90 -11.10
N ALA A 112 5.61 -7.00 -10.68
CA ALA A 112 4.16 -7.10 -10.77
C ALA A 112 3.46 -6.09 -9.86
N VAL A 113 4.00 -5.87 -8.66
CA VAL A 113 3.48 -4.85 -7.75
C VAL A 113 3.63 -3.46 -8.38
N ARG A 114 4.81 -3.17 -8.96
CA ARG A 114 5.07 -1.90 -9.64
C ARG A 114 4.07 -1.66 -10.78
N GLU A 115 3.83 -2.66 -11.61
CA GLU A 115 2.91 -2.54 -12.73
C GLU A 115 1.48 -2.27 -12.26
N THR A 116 1.05 -2.95 -11.21
CA THR A 116 -0.27 -2.72 -10.63
C THR A 116 -0.36 -1.33 -10.03
N LEU A 117 0.68 -0.90 -9.31
CA LEU A 117 0.72 0.44 -8.75
C LEU A 117 0.63 1.50 -9.84
N GLU A 118 1.39 1.34 -10.91
CA GLU A 118 1.38 2.29 -12.02
C GLU A 118 -0.02 2.43 -12.61
N ARG A 119 -0.70 1.30 -12.81
CA ARG A 119 -2.06 1.29 -13.32
C ARG A 119 -3.02 2.00 -12.37
N LEU A 120 -2.91 1.72 -11.07
CA LEU A 120 -3.80 2.33 -10.08
C LEU A 120 -3.55 3.84 -9.95
N LEU A 121 -2.29 4.27 -10.01
CA LEU A 121 -1.95 5.69 -9.97
C LEU A 121 -2.49 6.41 -11.19
N HIS A 122 -2.42 5.78 -12.35
CA HIS A 122 -2.94 6.35 -13.58
C HIS A 122 -4.46 6.50 -13.51
N GLU A 123 -5.16 5.48 -13.05
CA GLU A 123 -6.62 5.52 -12.89
C GLU A 123 -7.05 6.62 -11.93
N THR A 124 -6.33 6.73 -10.78
CA THR A 124 -6.68 7.68 -9.73
C THR A 124 -6.42 9.12 -10.15
N SER A 125 -5.38 9.34 -10.96
CA SER A 125 -5.00 10.68 -11.39
C SER A 125 -5.71 11.11 -12.67
N SER A 126 -6.43 10.21 -13.33
CA SER A 126 -7.18 10.56 -14.52
C SER A 126 -8.34 11.48 -14.14
N PRO A 127 -8.50 12.62 -14.86
CA PRO A 127 -9.63 13.48 -14.55
C PRO A 127 -10.93 12.77 -14.88
N SER A 128 -11.90 12.90 -13.99
CA SER A 128 -13.23 12.37 -14.25
C SER A 128 -13.87 13.17 -15.36
N PRO A 129 -14.50 12.50 -16.30
CA PRO A 129 -15.23 13.21 -17.34
C PRO A 129 -16.41 13.98 -16.76
#